data_727b4856e487db82948df1002ead9814
#
_entry.id   727b4856e487db82948df1002ead9814
#
_cell.length_a   1.000
_cell.length_b   1.000
_cell.length_c   1.000
_cell.angle_alpha   90.00
_cell.angle_beta   90.00
_cell.angle_gamma   90.00
#
_symmetry.space_group_name_H-M   'P 1'
#
loop_
_entity.id
_entity.type
_entity.pdbx_description
1 polymer ?
#
loop_
_entity_poly.entity_id
_entity_poly.type
_entity_poly.pdbx_seq_one_letter_code
_entity_poly.pdbx_strand_id
1 'polypeptide(L)'
;MRRLVIDSGVYIDWLNARRHEDVLFGRGNVKYLSAIVLMELRAGAFSTRDRRLVQRLEATFLRAGRVLTPTVAVFAQAGDVLRRLQSERGYNVNRGHSIANDVLIALSARSIGATVATQNARDFRAIQTIRSFPLRLVSA
;
A
#
# COMPACT_ATOMS: atom_id res chain seq x y z
N MET A 1 -12.08 3.85 15.70
CA MET A 1 -12.10 3.17 14.39
C MET A 1 -10.71 2.75 13.98
N ARG A 2 -10.59 1.62 13.35
CA ARG A 2 -9.30 1.15 12.83
C ARG A 2 -8.87 1.99 11.63
N ARG A 3 -7.59 2.29 11.55
CA ARG A 3 -6.97 2.91 10.38
C ARG A 3 -6.56 1.82 9.40
N LEU A 4 -6.79 2.06 8.11
CA LEU A 4 -6.55 1.08 7.06
C LEU A 4 -5.79 1.74 5.92
N VAL A 5 -4.71 1.10 5.47
CA VAL A 5 -3.98 1.44 4.25
C VAL A 5 -4.15 0.28 3.28
N ILE A 6 -4.68 0.56 2.10
CA ILE A 6 -5.02 -0.46 1.11
C ILE A 6 -3.97 -0.45 0.00
N ASP A 7 -3.42 -1.63 -0.29
CA ASP A 7 -2.41 -1.82 -1.33
C ASP A 7 -2.98 -1.59 -2.73
N SER A 8 -2.10 -1.24 -3.67
CA SER A 8 -2.48 -0.88 -5.04
C SER A 8 -3.24 -1.98 -5.79
N GLY A 9 -2.89 -3.25 -5.58
CA GLY A 9 -3.56 -4.38 -6.25
C GLY A 9 -5.06 -4.44 -6.00
N VAL A 10 -5.51 -4.06 -4.81
CA VAL A 10 -6.94 -4.02 -4.45
C VAL A 10 -7.65 -2.92 -5.25
N TYR A 11 -7.03 -1.74 -5.35
CA TYR A 11 -7.57 -0.64 -6.17
C TYR A 11 -7.61 -0.98 -7.66
N ILE A 12 -6.56 -1.64 -8.15
CA ILE A 12 -6.44 -2.05 -9.56
C ILE A 12 -7.58 -3.01 -9.91
N ASP A 13 -7.88 -4.00 -9.07
CA ASP A 13 -8.99 -4.92 -9.27
C ASP A 13 -10.34 -4.19 -9.30
N TRP A 14 -10.50 -3.16 -8.48
CA TRP A 14 -11.70 -2.34 -8.51
C TRP A 14 -11.80 -1.53 -9.82
N LEU A 15 -10.70 -0.92 -10.26
CA LEU A 15 -10.66 -0.17 -11.51
C LEU A 15 -11.01 -1.06 -12.71
N ASN A 16 -10.51 -2.30 -12.72
CA ASN A 16 -10.69 -3.23 -13.83
C ASN A 16 -12.04 -3.97 -13.81
N ALA A 17 -12.52 -4.36 -12.63
CA ALA A 17 -13.66 -5.28 -12.51
C ALA A 17 -14.64 -4.94 -11.39
N ARG A 18 -14.56 -3.76 -10.80
CA ARG A 18 -15.42 -3.32 -9.68
C ARG A 18 -15.38 -4.25 -8.46
N ARG A 19 -14.28 -4.94 -8.25
CA ARG A 19 -14.10 -5.85 -7.12
C ARG A 19 -13.70 -5.08 -5.86
N HIS A 20 -13.93 -5.68 -4.70
CA HIS A 20 -13.51 -5.17 -3.39
C HIS A 20 -14.16 -3.85 -2.95
N GLU A 21 -15.36 -3.55 -3.43
CA GLU A 21 -16.07 -2.32 -3.03
C GLU A 21 -16.34 -2.28 -1.52
N ASP A 22 -16.57 -3.43 -0.91
CA ASP A 22 -16.75 -3.56 0.53
C ASP A 22 -15.50 -3.14 1.33
N VAL A 23 -14.32 -3.50 0.85
CA VAL A 23 -13.04 -3.11 1.48
C VAL A 23 -12.76 -1.62 1.26
N LEU A 24 -12.93 -1.16 0.02
CA LEU A 24 -12.57 0.21 -0.39
C LEU A 24 -13.54 1.25 0.15
N PHE A 25 -14.83 0.95 0.17
CA PHE A 25 -15.87 1.93 0.46
C PHE A 25 -16.75 1.54 1.65
N GLY A 26 -16.48 0.41 2.29
CA GLY A 26 -17.19 -0.03 3.48
C GLY A 26 -16.97 0.91 4.66
N ARG A 27 -17.94 0.91 5.59
CA ARG A 27 -17.88 1.70 6.82
C ARG A 27 -17.11 0.95 7.91
N GLY A 28 -16.73 1.65 8.96
CA GLY A 28 -16.09 1.07 10.14
C GLY A 28 -14.57 1.22 10.19
N ASN A 29 -13.95 1.67 9.10
CA ASN A 29 -12.52 1.94 9.05
C ASN A 29 -12.25 3.35 8.55
N VAL A 30 -11.18 3.95 9.05
CA VAL A 30 -10.65 5.21 8.52
C VAL A 30 -9.56 4.85 7.52
N LYS A 31 -9.78 5.15 6.26
CA LYS A 31 -8.85 4.80 5.18
C LYS A 31 -7.88 5.94 4.92
N TYR A 32 -6.63 5.57 4.70
CA TYR A 32 -5.56 6.47 4.29
C TYR A 32 -5.03 6.00 2.94
N LEU A 33 -4.79 6.95 2.03
CA LEU A 33 -4.14 6.66 0.76
C LEU A 33 -2.63 6.83 0.92
N SER A 34 -1.88 5.75 0.75
CA SER A 34 -0.43 5.82 0.69
C SER A 34 0.01 6.59 -0.56
N ALA A 35 0.95 7.52 -0.42
CA ALA A 35 1.53 8.23 -1.56
C ALA A 35 2.26 7.26 -2.51
N ILE A 36 2.80 6.16 -1.98
CA ILE A 36 3.42 5.11 -2.80
C ILE A 36 2.35 4.41 -3.64
N VAL A 37 1.21 4.06 -3.04
CA VAL A 37 0.07 3.47 -3.76
C VAL A 37 -0.44 4.43 -4.83
N LEU A 38 -0.56 5.71 -4.51
CA LEU A 38 -0.97 6.73 -5.49
C LEU A 38 -0.03 6.77 -6.69
N MET A 39 1.28 6.74 -6.45
CA MET A 39 2.28 6.68 -7.52
C MET A 39 2.05 5.45 -8.42
N GLU A 40 1.86 4.29 -7.82
CA GLU A 40 1.63 3.04 -8.56
C GLU A 40 0.34 3.09 -9.38
N LEU A 41 -0.74 3.64 -8.81
CA LEU A 41 -2.01 3.79 -9.50
C LEU A 41 -1.90 4.74 -10.69
N ARG A 42 -1.21 5.86 -10.52
CA ARG A 42 -0.98 6.81 -11.61
C ARG A 42 -0.10 6.21 -12.71
N ALA A 43 0.94 5.48 -12.33
CA ALA A 43 1.85 4.82 -13.28
C ALA A 43 1.14 3.78 -14.15
N GLY A 44 0.10 3.12 -13.62
CA GLY A 44 -0.67 2.11 -14.34
C GLY A 44 -1.95 2.62 -15.00
N ALA A 45 -2.28 3.90 -14.88
CA ALA A 45 -3.54 4.46 -15.41
C ALA A 45 -3.35 4.94 -16.86
N PHE A 46 -3.45 4.01 -17.81
CA PHE A 46 -3.21 4.30 -19.24
C PHE A 46 -4.42 4.87 -19.96
N SER A 47 -5.64 4.59 -19.50
CA SER A 47 -6.85 5.12 -20.12
C SER A 47 -7.27 6.46 -19.51
N THR A 48 -7.99 7.26 -20.27
CA THR A 48 -8.57 8.52 -19.75
C THR A 48 -9.53 8.24 -18.58
N ARG A 49 -10.31 7.16 -18.68
CA ARG A 49 -11.23 6.73 -17.62
C ARG A 49 -10.46 6.45 -16.32
N ASP A 50 -9.41 5.64 -16.39
CA ASP A 50 -8.63 5.27 -15.20
C ASP A 50 -7.91 6.47 -14.60
N ARG A 51 -7.32 7.34 -15.43
CA ARG A 51 -6.70 8.58 -14.94
C ARG A 51 -7.69 9.46 -14.18
N ARG A 52 -8.93 9.60 -14.69
CA ARG A 52 -9.97 10.38 -14.01
C ARG A 52 -10.37 9.77 -12.68
N LEU A 53 -10.52 8.45 -12.62
CA LEU A 53 -10.86 7.75 -11.39
C LEU A 53 -9.77 7.89 -10.34
N VAL A 54 -8.52 7.75 -10.73
CA VAL A 54 -7.37 7.95 -9.82
C VAL A 54 -7.29 9.39 -9.32
N GLN A 55 -7.52 10.38 -10.20
CA GLN A 55 -7.55 11.79 -9.81
C GLN A 55 -8.64 12.09 -8.79
N ARG A 56 -9.83 11.50 -8.95
CA ARG A 56 -10.93 11.65 -7.99
C ARG A 56 -10.60 11.03 -6.64
N LEU A 57 -10.00 9.85 -6.67
CA LEU A 57 -9.53 9.16 -5.48
C LEU A 57 -8.55 10.02 -4.70
N GLU A 58 -7.53 10.52 -5.37
CA GLU A 58 -6.52 11.42 -4.80
C GLU A 58 -7.17 12.66 -4.17
N ALA A 59 -8.04 13.34 -4.92
CA ALA A 59 -8.71 14.55 -4.45
C ALA A 59 -9.55 14.29 -3.19
N THR A 60 -10.22 13.14 -3.12
CA THR A 60 -11.02 12.75 -1.95
C THR A 60 -10.15 12.61 -0.71
N PHE A 61 -9.03 11.91 -0.82
CA PHE A 61 -8.12 11.71 0.31
C PHE A 61 -7.38 12.99 0.71
N LEU A 62 -7.00 13.82 -0.27
CA LEU A 62 -6.37 15.12 0.02
C LEU A 62 -7.31 16.04 0.79
N ARG A 63 -8.57 16.13 0.38
CA ARG A 63 -9.58 16.95 1.09
C ARG A 63 -9.82 16.45 2.52
N ALA A 64 -9.75 15.15 2.72
CA ALA A 64 -9.92 14.54 4.03
C ALA A 64 -8.67 14.63 4.90
N GLY A 65 -7.53 15.09 4.36
CA GLY A 65 -6.25 15.10 5.06
C GLY A 65 -5.71 13.70 5.32
N ARG A 66 -5.99 12.75 4.44
CA ARG A 66 -5.67 11.33 4.65
C ARG A 66 -4.80 10.75 3.54
N VAL A 67 -3.88 11.53 3.01
CA VAL A 67 -2.79 11.01 2.18
C VAL A 67 -1.59 10.79 3.09
N LEU A 68 -1.08 9.55 3.10
CA LEU A 68 0.01 9.13 3.97
C LEU A 68 1.32 9.14 3.18
N THR A 69 2.22 10.03 3.56
CA THR A 69 3.54 10.15 2.95
C THR A 69 4.60 9.57 3.88
N PRO A 70 5.56 8.76 3.39
CA PRO A 70 6.63 8.25 4.22
C PRO A 70 7.51 9.39 4.76
N THR A 71 7.82 9.31 6.05
CA THR A 71 8.75 10.24 6.69
C THR A 71 10.20 9.85 6.39
N VAL A 72 11.14 10.73 6.71
CA VAL A 72 12.58 10.40 6.64
C VAL A 72 12.88 9.16 7.50
N ALA A 73 12.32 9.09 8.71
CA ALA A 73 12.49 7.94 9.58
C ALA A 73 11.99 6.64 8.96
N VAL A 74 10.85 6.69 8.29
CA VAL A 74 10.29 5.52 7.56
C VAL A 74 11.24 5.11 6.43
N PHE A 75 11.75 6.04 5.65
CA PHE A 75 12.73 5.72 4.59
C PHE A 75 13.99 5.06 5.15
N ALA A 76 14.52 5.57 6.26
CA ALA A 76 15.70 4.99 6.90
C ALA A 76 15.42 3.56 7.39
N GLN A 77 14.29 3.34 8.07
CA GLN A 77 13.85 2.00 8.49
C GLN A 77 13.64 1.07 7.31
N ALA A 78 13.07 1.58 6.21
CA ALA A 78 12.87 0.80 5.00
C ALA A 78 14.19 0.28 4.42
N GLY A 79 15.23 1.10 4.44
CA GLY A 79 16.58 0.68 4.05
C GLY A 79 17.08 -0.50 4.87
N ASP A 80 16.90 -0.46 6.19
CA ASP A 80 17.30 -1.56 7.07
C ASP A 80 16.50 -2.84 6.80
N VAL A 81 15.20 -2.72 6.62
CA VAL A 81 14.33 -3.87 6.28
C VAL A 81 14.73 -4.48 4.94
N LEU A 82 14.99 -3.65 3.92
CA LEU A 82 15.41 -4.12 2.60
C LEU A 82 16.75 -4.85 2.66
N ARG A 83 17.71 -4.35 3.44
CA ARG A 83 18.99 -5.04 3.63
C ARG A 83 18.77 -6.45 4.22
N ARG A 84 17.92 -6.57 5.23
CA ARG A 84 17.62 -7.86 5.86
C ARG A 84 16.84 -8.81 4.94
N LEU A 85 15.91 -8.30 4.15
CA LEU A 85 15.20 -9.12 3.16
C LEU A 85 16.14 -9.72 2.13
N GLN A 86 17.14 -8.96 1.69
CA GLN A 86 18.16 -9.44 0.76
C GLN A 86 19.05 -10.51 1.39
N SER A 87 19.55 -10.25 2.61
CA SER A 87 20.51 -11.16 3.26
C SER A 87 19.84 -12.38 3.88
N GLU A 88 18.62 -12.27 4.40
CA GLU A 88 17.96 -13.34 5.15
C GLU A 88 16.95 -14.13 4.31
N ARG A 89 16.40 -13.53 3.23
CA ARG A 89 15.34 -14.16 2.44
C ARG A 89 15.59 -14.18 0.93
N GLY A 90 16.76 -13.74 0.50
CA GLY A 90 17.13 -13.80 -0.91
C GLY A 90 16.37 -12.86 -1.82
N TYR A 91 15.74 -11.82 -1.31
CA TYR A 91 15.08 -10.81 -2.14
C TYR A 91 16.08 -10.05 -2.98
N ASN A 92 15.69 -9.70 -4.21
CA ASN A 92 16.47 -8.87 -5.10
C ASN A 92 15.70 -7.58 -5.37
N VAL A 93 16.18 -6.46 -4.84
CA VAL A 93 15.52 -5.15 -4.95
C VAL A 93 15.54 -4.59 -6.37
N ASN A 94 16.35 -5.15 -7.26
CA ASN A 94 16.48 -4.70 -8.65
C ASN A 94 15.60 -5.48 -9.63
N ARG A 95 14.84 -6.45 -9.15
CA ARG A 95 14.00 -7.29 -10.01
C ARG A 95 12.52 -6.91 -9.91
N GLY A 96 11.90 -6.72 -11.09
CA GLY A 96 10.47 -6.81 -11.36
C GLY A 96 9.60 -6.01 -10.42
N HIS A 97 8.79 -6.71 -9.65
CA HIS A 97 7.90 -6.11 -8.67
C HIS A 97 8.72 -5.46 -7.55
N SER A 98 8.40 -4.22 -7.25
CA SER A 98 9.18 -3.44 -6.31
C SER A 98 8.86 -3.79 -4.85
N ILE A 99 9.68 -4.66 -4.27
CA ILE A 99 9.61 -4.94 -2.82
C ILE A 99 9.88 -3.66 -2.01
N ALA A 100 10.65 -2.71 -2.54
CA ALA A 100 10.91 -1.44 -1.88
C ALA A 100 9.62 -0.65 -1.65
N ASN A 101 8.72 -0.61 -2.64
CA ASN A 101 7.42 0.04 -2.49
C ASN A 101 6.58 -0.64 -1.41
N ASP A 102 6.54 -1.96 -1.38
CA ASP A 102 5.80 -2.71 -0.36
C ASP A 102 6.31 -2.42 1.05
N VAL A 103 7.63 -2.35 1.23
CA VAL A 103 8.24 -2.00 2.51
C VAL A 103 7.84 -0.59 2.93
N LEU A 104 7.87 0.38 2.02
CA LEU A 104 7.46 1.76 2.31
C LEU A 104 5.98 1.85 2.68
N ILE A 105 5.12 1.12 1.99
CA ILE A 105 3.69 1.04 2.31
C ILE A 105 3.49 0.49 3.73
N ALA A 106 4.13 -0.64 4.03
CA ALA A 106 3.99 -1.31 5.32
C ALA A 106 4.49 -0.45 6.49
N LEU A 107 5.68 0.15 6.35
CA LEU A 107 6.28 0.95 7.43
C LEU A 107 5.58 2.29 7.61
N SER A 108 5.07 2.89 6.53
CA SER A 108 4.25 4.10 6.64
C SER A 108 2.95 3.80 7.39
N ALA A 109 2.27 2.71 7.05
CA ALA A 109 1.07 2.27 7.75
C ALA A 109 1.37 2.02 9.24
N ARG A 110 2.47 1.31 9.52
CA ARG A 110 2.91 1.05 10.88
C ARG A 110 3.11 2.33 11.69
N SER A 111 3.66 3.36 11.06
CA SER A 111 3.96 4.64 11.74
C SER A 111 2.71 5.36 12.26
N ILE A 112 1.54 5.06 11.72
CA ILE A 112 0.26 5.64 12.16
C ILE A 112 -0.65 4.61 12.83
N GLY A 113 -0.15 3.42 13.12
CA GLY A 113 -0.96 2.36 13.73
C GLY A 113 -2.02 1.80 12.80
N ALA A 114 -1.82 1.86 11.49
CA ALA A 114 -2.79 1.36 10.51
C ALA A 114 -2.54 -0.11 10.16
N THR A 115 -3.63 -0.79 9.77
CA THR A 115 -3.57 -2.13 9.19
C THR A 115 -3.36 -2.01 7.68
N VAL A 116 -2.48 -2.83 7.11
CA VAL A 116 -2.31 -2.95 5.66
C VAL A 116 -3.28 -4.00 5.13
N ALA A 117 -4.09 -3.65 4.14
CA ALA A 117 -4.96 -4.58 3.42
C ALA A 117 -4.35 -4.87 2.04
N THR A 118 -4.03 -6.13 1.76
CA THR A 118 -3.35 -6.53 0.53
C THR A 118 -3.76 -7.92 0.07
N GLN A 119 -3.62 -8.18 -1.22
CA GLN A 119 -3.70 -9.51 -1.81
C GLN A 119 -2.34 -10.22 -1.83
N ASN A 120 -1.25 -9.47 -1.67
CA ASN A 120 0.12 -9.99 -1.75
C ASN A 120 0.60 -10.51 -0.39
N ALA A 121 0.10 -11.68 0.00
CA ALA A 121 0.44 -12.32 1.28
C ALA A 121 1.94 -12.60 1.40
N ARG A 122 2.55 -13.10 0.34
CA ARG A 122 3.95 -13.54 0.34
C ARG A 122 4.90 -12.43 0.80
N ASP A 123 4.86 -11.29 0.11
CA ASP A 123 5.83 -10.21 0.35
C ASP A 123 5.54 -9.48 1.65
N PHE A 124 4.28 -9.19 1.94
CA PHE A 124 3.93 -8.48 3.17
C PHE A 124 4.17 -9.35 4.42
N ARG A 125 3.98 -10.65 4.35
CA ARG A 125 4.34 -11.54 5.46
C ARG A 125 5.86 -11.62 5.68
N ALA A 126 6.64 -11.62 4.60
CA ALA A 126 8.11 -11.55 4.71
C ALA A 126 8.53 -10.27 5.42
N ILE A 127 7.94 -9.12 5.07
CA ILE A 127 8.20 -7.84 5.75
C ILE A 127 7.81 -7.92 7.22
N GLN A 128 6.65 -8.50 7.54
CA GLN A 128 6.18 -8.68 8.93
C GLN A 128 7.17 -9.44 9.80
N THR A 129 7.91 -10.39 9.26
CA THR A 129 8.90 -11.15 10.04
C THR A 129 10.08 -10.31 10.50
N ILE A 130 10.36 -9.20 9.82
CA ILE A 130 11.45 -8.29 10.17
C ILE A 130 10.94 -7.13 11.04
N ARG A 131 9.80 -6.56 10.69
CA ARG A 131 9.18 -5.47 11.42
C ARG A 131 7.67 -5.69 11.47
N SER A 132 7.13 -5.95 12.64
CA SER A 132 5.72 -6.30 12.81
C SER A 132 4.79 -5.12 12.50
N PHE A 133 3.68 -5.41 11.85
CA PHE A 133 2.58 -4.49 11.60
C PHE A 133 1.28 -5.30 11.40
N PRO A 134 0.10 -4.71 11.65
CA PRO A 134 -1.16 -5.41 11.40
C PRO A 134 -1.40 -5.62 9.90
N LEU A 135 -1.81 -6.82 9.53
CA LEU A 135 -2.04 -7.21 8.14
C LEU A 135 -3.42 -7.85 7.98
N ARG A 136 -4.14 -7.43 6.96
CA ARG A 136 -5.41 -8.04 6.53
C ARG A 136 -5.24 -8.53 5.10
N LEU A 137 -5.43 -9.83 4.90
CA LEU A 137 -5.38 -10.40 3.56
C LEU A 137 -6.73 -10.25 2.87
N VAL A 138 -6.70 -9.76 1.64
CA VAL A 138 -7.89 -9.61 0.79
C VAL A 138 -7.86 -10.70 -0.26
N SER A 139 -8.99 -11.36 -0.47
CA SER A 139 -9.11 -12.42 -1.48
C SER A 139 -8.85 -11.88 -2.88
N ALA A 140 -8.11 -12.66 -3.66
CA ALA A 140 -7.84 -12.30 -5.04
C ALA A 140 -9.09 -12.42 -5.92
#